data_de25e1cc2e956b94f0e339068d93ef84
#
_entry.id   de25e1cc2e956b94f0e339068d93ef84
#
_cell.length_a   1.000
_cell.length_b   1.000
_cell.length_c   1.000
_cell.angle_alpha   90.00
_cell.angle_beta   90.00
_cell.angle_gamma   90.00
#
_symmetry.space_group_name_H-M   'P 1'
#
loop_
_entity.id
_entity.type
_entity.pdbx_description
1 polymer ?
#
loop_
_entity_poly.entity_id
_entity_poly.type
_entity_poly.pdbx_seq_one_letter_code
_entity_poly.pdbx_strand_id
1 'polypeptide(L)'
;MNTRKFKLSDEKKRSTQRRVVRSWLIEHPELNPYKFTWDRFYRKITSRFRMLPSFLIIGGSRSGTTSLFAHLIEHPNIIPGSMKEVYFFQYFTNNKTSFYRSHFPIKRKNLITCESTSNYFVHPLIPARVHKLLPSVKLIVVLRNPVERAYSEFQKKVNLGEQITENFEDDIKSELKRIEIGNKKPELKIGNTNYDQFSFSHLRHGLYAQHLEKWLKFFPKEQLLILHAKDLYDNLDNIIAETFEFLNLPKYQIESRIEKNKIDKIRPLGGHERNIYKNIDSKTRTLFNVQNYPEMKSETRKFLQDFFRPYNEKLFEMIGRRFDWNDEK
;
A
#
# COMPACT_ATOMS: atom_id res chain seq x y z
N MET A 1 -1.46 -40.13 14.78
CA MET A 1 -1.59 -39.27 13.58
C MET A 1 -2.71 -38.21 13.64
N ASN A 2 -3.45 -38.06 14.74
CA ASN A 2 -4.66 -37.20 14.81
C ASN A 2 -4.51 -35.86 15.55
N THR A 3 -3.43 -35.62 16.25
CA THR A 3 -3.24 -34.41 17.09
C THR A 3 -2.79 -33.17 16.29
N ARG A 4 -2.12 -33.34 15.14
CA ARG A 4 -1.69 -32.21 14.28
C ARG A 4 -2.85 -31.59 13.48
N LYS A 5 -3.82 -32.41 13.00
CA LYS A 5 -5.01 -31.89 12.25
C LYS A 5 -5.94 -31.08 13.16
N PHE A 6 -6.10 -31.46 14.44
CA PHE A 6 -6.95 -30.74 15.38
C PHE A 6 -6.38 -29.37 15.77
N LYS A 7 -5.07 -29.27 15.98
CA LYS A 7 -4.41 -27.98 16.26
C LYS A 7 -4.49 -26.99 15.10
N LEU A 8 -4.33 -27.45 13.85
CA LEU A 8 -4.45 -26.62 12.65
C LEU A 8 -5.88 -26.10 12.42
N SER A 9 -6.91 -26.84 12.80
CA SER A 9 -8.30 -26.38 12.69
C SER A 9 -8.63 -25.29 13.70
N ASP A 10 -8.10 -25.38 14.90
CA ASP A 10 -8.32 -24.40 15.97
C ASP A 10 -7.51 -23.12 15.76
N GLU A 11 -6.30 -23.20 15.22
CA GLU A 11 -5.53 -22.03 14.82
C GLU A 11 -6.17 -21.31 13.63
N LYS A 12 -6.70 -22.04 12.65
CA LYS A 12 -7.48 -21.45 11.54
C LYS A 12 -8.75 -20.77 12.04
N LYS A 13 -9.50 -21.36 12.95
CA LYS A 13 -10.68 -20.74 13.58
C LYS A 13 -10.30 -19.49 14.37
N ARG A 14 -9.22 -19.54 15.15
CA ARG A 14 -8.72 -18.38 15.91
C ARG A 14 -8.19 -17.27 15.00
N SER A 15 -7.54 -17.59 13.88
CA SER A 15 -7.11 -16.60 12.90
C SER A 15 -8.29 -15.93 12.21
N THR A 16 -9.33 -16.69 11.86
CA THR A 16 -10.56 -16.17 11.26
C THR A 16 -11.33 -15.29 12.24
N GLN A 17 -11.47 -15.72 13.51
CA GLN A 17 -12.12 -14.91 14.55
C GLN A 17 -11.34 -13.61 14.84
N ARG A 18 -10.00 -13.68 14.92
CA ARG A 18 -9.16 -12.48 15.07
C ARG A 18 -9.31 -11.53 13.88
N ARG A 19 -9.48 -12.08 12.69
CA ARG A 19 -9.68 -11.32 11.45
C ARG A 19 -11.03 -10.62 11.44
N VAL A 20 -12.10 -11.31 11.81
CA VAL A 20 -13.46 -10.74 11.93
C VAL A 20 -13.50 -9.65 13.01
N VAL A 21 -12.93 -9.91 14.19
CA VAL A 21 -12.84 -8.92 15.27
C VAL A 21 -11.99 -7.72 14.86
N ARG A 22 -10.89 -7.94 14.14
CA ARG A 22 -10.05 -6.85 13.64
C ARG A 22 -10.77 -6.02 12.57
N SER A 23 -11.47 -6.67 11.62
CA SER A 23 -12.31 -5.98 10.63
C SER A 23 -13.40 -5.17 11.31
N TRP A 24 -14.12 -5.76 12.25
CA TRP A 24 -15.17 -5.08 13.02
C TRP A 24 -14.63 -3.89 13.84
N LEU A 25 -13.47 -4.03 14.50
CA LEU A 25 -12.82 -2.94 15.25
C LEU A 25 -12.27 -1.83 14.33
N ILE A 26 -12.00 -2.16 13.05
CA ILE A 26 -11.64 -1.17 12.03
C ILE A 26 -12.89 -0.36 11.63
N GLU A 27 -14.03 -1.03 11.49
CA GLU A 27 -15.32 -0.41 11.16
C GLU A 27 -15.90 0.40 12.34
N HIS A 28 -15.56 0.02 13.59
CA HIS A 28 -16.04 0.65 14.82
C HIS A 28 -14.89 1.10 15.72
N PRO A 29 -14.04 2.04 15.26
CA PRO A 29 -12.86 2.46 15.99
C PRO A 29 -13.18 3.14 17.33
N GLU A 30 -14.40 3.66 17.48
CA GLU A 30 -14.91 4.24 18.73
C GLU A 30 -15.11 3.21 19.83
N LEU A 31 -15.37 1.95 19.48
CA LEU A 31 -15.63 0.86 20.41
C LEU A 31 -14.36 0.06 20.77
N ASN A 32 -13.20 0.45 20.25
CA ASN A 32 -11.94 -0.22 20.56
C ASN A 32 -11.40 0.26 21.92
N PRO A 33 -11.54 -0.51 23.01
CA PRO A 33 -11.18 -0.09 24.37
C PRO A 33 -9.67 0.15 24.55
N TYR A 34 -8.83 -0.42 23.65
CA TYR A 34 -7.37 -0.27 23.72
C TYR A 34 -6.85 1.01 23.05
N LYS A 35 -7.74 1.84 22.50
CA LYS A 35 -7.34 3.00 21.69
C LYS A 35 -7.91 4.34 22.17
N PHE A 36 -8.54 4.42 23.34
CA PHE A 36 -8.86 5.72 23.91
C PHE A 36 -7.57 6.33 24.50
N THR A 37 -7.11 7.40 23.89
CA THR A 37 -6.03 8.21 24.43
C THR A 37 -6.48 9.66 24.40
N TRP A 38 -6.02 10.46 25.38
CA TRP A 38 -6.25 11.89 25.41
C TRP A 38 -5.78 12.57 24.13
N ASP A 39 -4.72 12.06 23.48
CA ASP A 39 -4.24 12.53 22.19
C ASP A 39 -5.31 12.36 21.08
N ARG A 40 -6.01 11.22 21.02
CA ARG A 40 -7.09 11.02 20.02
C ARG A 40 -8.28 11.93 20.27
N PHE A 41 -8.66 12.14 21.53
CA PHE A 41 -9.71 13.05 21.90
C PHE A 41 -9.35 14.48 21.51
N TYR A 42 -8.14 14.94 21.86
CA TYR A 42 -7.62 16.23 21.46
C TYR A 42 -7.57 16.40 19.93
N ARG A 43 -7.11 15.37 19.20
CA ARG A 43 -7.09 15.37 17.74
C ARG A 43 -8.48 15.45 17.13
N LYS A 44 -9.47 14.80 17.71
CA LYS A 44 -10.87 14.84 17.26
C LYS A 44 -11.47 16.23 17.47
N ILE A 45 -11.29 16.84 18.61
CA ILE A 45 -11.79 18.20 18.91
C ILE A 45 -11.12 19.24 18.02
N THR A 46 -9.82 19.13 17.83
CA THR A 46 -9.04 20.07 17.00
C THR A 46 -9.11 19.79 15.51
N SER A 47 -9.89 18.81 15.06
CA SER A 47 -9.89 18.31 13.68
C SER A 47 -10.16 19.39 12.63
N ARG A 48 -11.00 20.39 12.93
CA ARG A 48 -11.29 21.52 12.02
C ARG A 48 -10.07 22.38 11.70
N PHE A 49 -9.09 22.43 12.62
CA PHE A 49 -7.86 23.20 12.47
C PHE A 49 -6.71 22.38 11.88
N ARG A 50 -6.96 21.08 11.59
CA ARG A 50 -5.95 20.17 11.06
C ARG A 50 -5.96 20.16 9.54
N MET A 51 -4.80 19.87 9.00
CA MET A 51 -4.59 19.79 7.55
C MET A 51 -5.37 18.61 6.94
N LEU A 52 -5.53 18.66 5.64
CA LEU A 52 -5.78 17.50 4.78
C LEU A 52 -4.51 17.24 3.97
N PRO A 53 -4.27 16.03 3.52
CA PRO A 53 -3.10 15.70 2.71
C PRO A 53 -3.03 16.55 1.44
N SER A 54 -1.86 17.11 1.17
CA SER A 54 -1.53 17.77 -0.09
C SER A 54 -1.10 16.78 -1.16
N PHE A 55 -0.61 15.61 -0.72
CA PHE A 55 -0.32 14.50 -1.61
C PHE A 55 -0.57 13.14 -0.94
N LEU A 56 -0.82 12.13 -1.77
CA LEU A 56 -1.01 10.74 -1.36
C LEU A 56 -0.03 9.85 -2.11
N ILE A 57 0.64 8.95 -1.40
CA ILE A 57 1.34 7.80 -2.00
C ILE A 57 0.32 6.65 -2.04
N ILE A 58 -0.28 6.44 -3.22
CA ILE A 58 -1.44 5.55 -3.36
C ILE A 58 -1.08 4.08 -3.66
N GLY A 59 0.18 3.82 -4.03
CA GLY A 59 0.63 2.46 -4.37
C GLY A 59 1.98 2.45 -5.08
N GLY A 60 2.42 1.33 -5.65
CA GLY A 60 1.89 -0.04 -5.51
C GLY A 60 2.39 -0.74 -4.24
N SER A 61 1.56 -1.65 -3.79
CA SER A 61 1.99 -2.54 -2.72
C SER A 61 3.22 -3.34 -3.14
N ARG A 62 4.21 -3.51 -2.25
CA ARG A 62 5.49 -4.19 -2.50
C ARG A 62 6.44 -3.51 -3.51
N SER A 63 6.24 -2.22 -3.75
CA SER A 63 7.06 -1.43 -4.69
C SER A 63 7.96 -0.38 -4.02
N GLY A 64 8.14 -0.40 -2.70
CA GLY A 64 9.02 0.55 -2.02
C GLY A 64 8.36 1.83 -1.49
N THR A 65 7.02 1.89 -1.43
CA THR A 65 6.27 3.05 -0.92
C THR A 65 6.65 3.45 0.51
N THR A 66 7.08 2.50 1.34
CA THR A 66 7.54 2.78 2.71
C THR A 66 8.88 3.50 2.72
N SER A 67 9.81 3.09 1.85
CA SER A 67 11.10 3.75 1.69
C SER A 67 10.92 5.17 1.14
N LEU A 68 10.12 5.33 0.07
CA LEU A 68 9.82 6.64 -0.48
C LEU A 68 9.21 7.58 0.58
N PHE A 69 8.20 7.11 1.31
CA PHE A 69 7.56 7.89 2.37
C PHE A 69 8.58 8.35 3.42
N ALA A 70 9.47 7.46 3.83
CA ALA A 70 10.49 7.74 4.83
C ALA A 70 11.47 8.85 4.38
N HIS A 71 11.90 8.83 3.13
CA HIS A 71 12.77 9.88 2.59
C HIS A 71 12.03 11.20 2.39
N LEU A 72 10.77 11.16 1.95
CA LEU A 72 10.01 12.40 1.74
C LEU A 72 9.75 13.18 3.04
N ILE A 73 9.51 12.48 4.15
CA ILE A 73 9.27 13.15 5.45
C ILE A 73 10.52 13.72 6.11
N GLU A 74 11.71 13.54 5.53
CA GLU A 74 12.92 14.25 5.92
C GLU A 74 12.88 15.74 5.52
N HIS A 75 12.09 16.05 4.48
CA HIS A 75 11.95 17.44 4.03
C HIS A 75 11.29 18.32 5.09
N PRO A 76 11.90 19.46 5.48
CA PRO A 76 11.41 20.29 6.59
C PRO A 76 10.00 20.84 6.40
N ASN A 77 9.54 20.98 5.15
CA ASN A 77 8.18 21.43 4.86
C ASN A 77 7.14 20.28 4.80
N ILE A 78 7.52 19.02 5.04
CA ILE A 78 6.59 17.89 5.09
C ILE A 78 6.41 17.43 6.53
N ILE A 79 5.19 17.48 7.03
CA ILE A 79 4.83 16.90 8.33
C ILE A 79 3.92 15.69 8.09
N PRO A 80 4.35 14.47 8.41
CA PRO A 80 3.53 13.29 8.23
C PRO A 80 2.30 13.29 9.14
N GLY A 81 1.30 12.48 8.78
CA GLY A 81 0.18 12.14 9.65
C GLY A 81 0.62 11.29 10.86
N SER A 82 -0.31 11.04 11.77
CA SER A 82 -0.07 10.22 12.97
C SER A 82 0.17 8.74 12.67
N MET A 83 -0.16 8.30 11.48
CA MET A 83 0.07 6.93 10.99
C MET A 83 0.27 6.93 9.47
N LYS A 84 1.06 6.00 8.98
CA LYS A 84 1.37 5.87 7.56
C LYS A 84 0.15 5.46 6.75
N GLU A 85 -0.50 4.36 7.11
CA GLU A 85 -1.63 3.77 6.38
C GLU A 85 -2.93 4.02 7.15
N VAL A 86 -3.67 5.07 6.77
CA VAL A 86 -4.93 5.45 7.43
C VAL A 86 -6.10 4.61 6.93
N TYR A 87 -6.04 4.14 5.69
CA TYR A 87 -7.10 3.37 5.03
C TYR A 87 -8.47 4.07 4.98
N PHE A 88 -8.51 5.41 5.09
CA PHE A 88 -9.76 6.16 5.21
C PHE A 88 -10.69 5.91 4.02
N PHE A 89 -10.20 6.04 2.80
CA PHE A 89 -11.01 5.88 1.58
C PHE A 89 -11.43 4.44 1.31
N GLN A 90 -10.86 3.49 2.02
CA GLN A 90 -11.15 2.06 1.87
C GLN A 90 -12.20 1.58 2.86
N TYR A 91 -12.03 1.92 4.15
CA TYR A 91 -12.85 1.36 5.23
C TYR A 91 -13.75 2.37 5.93
N PHE A 92 -13.40 3.66 5.90
CA PHE A 92 -14.02 4.67 6.76
C PHE A 92 -14.84 5.70 5.97
N THR A 93 -15.38 5.32 4.81
CA THR A 93 -16.11 6.22 3.91
C THR A 93 -17.40 6.79 4.52
N ASN A 94 -17.97 6.11 5.51
CA ASN A 94 -19.14 6.56 6.26
C ASN A 94 -18.76 7.52 7.40
N ASN A 95 -17.48 7.62 7.73
CA ASN A 95 -17.01 8.53 8.77
C ASN A 95 -16.94 9.96 8.26
N LYS A 96 -17.12 10.90 9.20
CA LYS A 96 -17.00 12.33 8.90
C LYS A 96 -15.56 12.68 8.51
N THR A 97 -15.39 13.67 7.66
CA THR A 97 -14.08 14.25 7.29
C THR A 97 -13.25 14.64 8.52
N SER A 98 -13.89 15.01 9.64
CA SER A 98 -13.24 15.31 10.91
C SER A 98 -12.42 14.13 11.46
N PHE A 99 -12.91 12.88 11.25
CA PHE A 99 -12.14 11.68 11.61
C PHE A 99 -10.86 11.58 10.77
N TYR A 100 -10.94 11.78 9.46
CA TYR A 100 -9.77 11.77 8.59
C TYR A 100 -8.78 12.88 8.97
N ARG A 101 -9.27 14.12 9.13
CA ARG A 101 -8.43 15.26 9.56
C ARG A 101 -7.73 15.01 10.89
N SER A 102 -8.33 14.26 11.81
CA SER A 102 -7.73 13.98 13.12
C SER A 102 -6.39 13.25 13.05
N HIS A 103 -6.10 12.58 11.92
CA HIS A 103 -4.81 11.91 11.68
C HIS A 103 -3.68 12.85 11.29
N PHE A 104 -3.97 14.09 10.91
CA PHE A 104 -2.98 15.03 10.38
C PHE A 104 -2.62 16.13 11.37
N PRO A 105 -1.49 16.84 11.16
CA PRO A 105 -1.07 17.94 12.03
C PRO A 105 -2.01 19.14 11.95
N ILE A 106 -1.91 20.03 12.94
CA ILE A 106 -2.57 21.33 12.91
C ILE A 106 -1.96 22.16 11.77
N LYS A 107 -2.82 22.90 11.05
CA LYS A 107 -2.41 23.71 9.90
C LYS A 107 -1.34 24.72 10.29
N ARG A 108 -0.25 24.78 9.53
CA ARG A 108 0.84 25.74 9.65
C ARG A 108 1.19 26.30 8.28
N LYS A 109 1.62 27.54 8.24
CA LYS A 109 2.03 28.20 7.00
C LYS A 109 3.25 27.47 6.40
N ASN A 110 3.30 27.35 5.09
CA ASN A 110 4.39 26.73 4.30
C ASN A 110 4.67 25.25 4.61
N LEU A 111 3.76 24.58 5.29
CA LEU A 111 3.88 23.14 5.55
C LEU A 111 2.81 22.38 4.80
N ILE A 112 3.15 21.19 4.31
CA ILE A 112 2.25 20.23 3.70
C ILE A 112 2.24 18.95 4.50
N THR A 113 1.20 18.14 4.31
CA THR A 113 1.10 16.81 4.93
C THR A 113 0.71 15.76 3.91
N CYS A 114 0.93 14.51 4.25
CA CYS A 114 0.73 13.38 3.35
C CYS A 114 0.13 12.17 4.04
N GLU A 115 -0.39 11.28 3.24
CA GLU A 115 -0.75 9.90 3.59
C GLU A 115 -0.10 8.93 2.62
N SER A 116 0.24 7.72 3.08
CA SER A 116 0.75 6.65 2.24
C SER A 116 -0.02 5.36 2.53
N THR A 117 -0.97 5.02 1.65
CA THR A 117 -1.75 3.77 1.72
C THR A 117 -1.63 3.04 0.40
N SER A 118 -0.79 2.01 0.37
CA SER A 118 -0.36 1.35 -0.87
C SER A 118 -1.46 0.58 -1.60
N ASN A 119 -2.56 0.25 -0.93
CA ASN A 119 -3.70 -0.46 -1.52
C ASN A 119 -4.70 0.46 -2.23
N TYR A 120 -4.56 1.78 -2.12
CA TYR A 120 -5.48 2.71 -2.78
C TYR A 120 -5.44 2.59 -4.30
N PHE A 121 -4.25 2.38 -4.87
CA PHE A 121 -4.05 2.33 -6.32
C PHE A 121 -4.94 1.30 -7.03
N VAL A 122 -5.07 0.13 -6.43
CA VAL A 122 -5.77 -1.01 -7.05
C VAL A 122 -7.28 -1.03 -6.81
N HIS A 123 -7.75 -0.30 -5.82
CA HIS A 123 -9.16 -0.37 -5.40
C HIS A 123 -10.07 0.48 -6.30
N PRO A 124 -11.10 -0.09 -6.94
CA PRO A 124 -11.85 0.56 -8.01
C PRO A 124 -12.69 1.76 -7.57
N LEU A 125 -13.10 1.84 -6.30
CA LEU A 125 -13.96 2.90 -5.80
C LEU A 125 -13.18 4.07 -5.17
N ILE A 126 -11.90 3.88 -4.88
CA ILE A 126 -11.09 4.87 -4.17
C ILE A 126 -10.84 6.13 -5.01
N PRO A 127 -10.56 6.07 -6.33
CA PRO A 127 -10.34 7.28 -7.13
C PRO A 127 -11.46 8.31 -6.98
N ALA A 128 -12.72 7.88 -7.13
CA ALA A 128 -13.89 8.76 -6.98
C ALA A 128 -14.02 9.33 -5.55
N ARG A 129 -13.73 8.51 -4.53
CA ARG A 129 -13.81 8.91 -3.13
C ARG A 129 -12.73 9.94 -2.78
N VAL A 130 -11.51 9.74 -3.28
CA VAL A 130 -10.41 10.69 -3.10
C VAL A 130 -10.74 12.00 -3.81
N HIS A 131 -11.16 11.96 -5.08
CA HIS A 131 -11.52 13.16 -5.84
C HIS A 131 -12.62 13.97 -5.16
N LYS A 132 -13.64 13.32 -4.63
CA LYS A 132 -14.74 13.99 -3.91
C LYS A 132 -14.24 14.82 -2.71
N LEU A 133 -13.23 14.33 -1.98
CA LEU A 133 -12.73 15.00 -0.78
C LEU A 133 -11.50 15.87 -1.04
N LEU A 134 -10.66 15.46 -1.99
CA LEU A 134 -9.34 16.01 -2.26
C LEU A 134 -9.13 16.21 -3.78
N PRO A 135 -9.92 17.05 -4.47
CA PRO A 135 -9.86 17.17 -5.93
C PRO A 135 -8.51 17.69 -6.45
N SER A 136 -7.77 18.44 -5.65
CA SER A 136 -6.47 19.04 -6.04
C SER A 136 -5.29 18.29 -5.45
N VAL A 137 -5.48 17.10 -4.87
CA VAL A 137 -4.40 16.33 -4.25
C VAL A 137 -3.43 15.80 -5.31
N LYS A 138 -2.14 15.87 -5.03
CA LYS A 138 -1.11 15.24 -5.85
C LYS A 138 -0.99 13.76 -5.49
N LEU A 139 -0.85 12.90 -6.50
CA LEU A 139 -0.84 11.46 -6.35
C LEU A 139 0.52 10.91 -6.77
N ILE A 140 1.08 10.03 -5.97
CA ILE A 140 2.35 9.37 -6.27
C ILE A 140 2.12 7.86 -6.30
N VAL A 141 2.57 7.23 -7.38
CA VAL A 141 2.54 5.78 -7.58
C VAL A 141 3.94 5.28 -7.81
N VAL A 142 4.35 4.28 -7.07
CA VAL A 142 5.62 3.57 -7.31
C VAL A 142 5.29 2.23 -7.93
N LEU A 143 5.77 1.96 -9.13
CA LEU A 143 5.55 0.73 -9.86
C LEU A 143 6.81 -0.14 -9.86
N ARG A 144 6.64 -1.42 -9.65
CA ARG A 144 7.69 -2.45 -9.70
C ARG A 144 7.36 -3.44 -10.80
N ASN A 145 8.37 -4.14 -11.34
CA ASN A 145 8.14 -5.30 -12.19
C ASN A 145 6.99 -6.16 -11.62
N PRO A 146 5.88 -6.35 -12.35
CA PRO A 146 4.68 -6.99 -11.80
C PRO A 146 4.92 -8.46 -11.42
N VAL A 147 5.86 -9.15 -12.06
CA VAL A 147 6.27 -10.53 -11.72
C VAL A 147 6.91 -10.53 -10.33
N GLU A 148 7.92 -9.68 -10.14
CA GLU A 148 8.64 -9.55 -8.87
C GLU A 148 7.72 -9.08 -7.74
N ARG A 149 6.79 -8.16 -8.05
CA ARG A 149 5.81 -7.68 -7.09
C ARG A 149 4.88 -8.80 -6.64
N ALA A 150 4.35 -9.60 -7.58
CA ALA A 150 3.44 -10.70 -7.30
C ALA A 150 4.10 -11.74 -6.39
N TYR A 151 5.32 -12.14 -6.71
CA TYR A 151 6.08 -13.09 -5.91
C TYR A 151 6.40 -12.55 -4.52
N SER A 152 6.84 -11.30 -4.42
CA SER A 152 7.10 -10.64 -3.13
C SER A 152 5.85 -10.53 -2.25
N GLU A 153 4.68 -10.32 -2.83
CA GLU A 153 3.40 -10.30 -2.09
C GLU A 153 3.02 -11.68 -1.58
N PHE A 154 3.16 -12.71 -2.43
CA PHE A 154 2.92 -14.10 -2.06
C PHE A 154 3.81 -14.52 -0.89
N GLN A 155 5.13 -14.34 -1.01
CA GLN A 155 6.09 -14.71 0.04
C GLN A 155 5.82 -13.99 1.37
N LYS A 156 5.45 -12.70 1.31
CA LYS A 156 5.05 -11.97 2.50
C LYS A 156 3.84 -12.63 3.18
N LYS A 157 2.83 -13.02 2.43
CA LYS A 157 1.62 -13.65 2.97
C LYS A 157 1.89 -15.04 3.54
N VAL A 158 2.75 -15.82 2.88
CA VAL A 158 3.23 -17.12 3.41
C VAL A 158 3.90 -16.91 4.76
N ASN A 159 4.84 -15.97 4.85
CA ASN A 159 5.56 -15.67 6.08
C ASN A 159 4.65 -15.18 7.22
N LEU A 160 3.56 -14.49 6.89
CA LEU A 160 2.57 -14.03 7.87
C LEU A 160 1.51 -15.11 8.21
N GLY A 161 1.57 -16.28 7.58
CA GLY A 161 0.55 -17.33 7.74
C GLY A 161 -0.83 -16.93 7.19
N GLU A 162 -0.88 -15.92 6.31
CA GLU A 162 -2.11 -15.40 5.70
C GLU A 162 -2.43 -16.10 4.38
N GLN A 163 -1.49 -16.86 3.82
CA GLN A 163 -1.66 -17.57 2.56
C GLN A 163 -2.33 -18.93 2.78
N ILE A 164 -3.22 -19.32 1.86
CA ILE A 164 -3.95 -20.59 1.91
C ILE A 164 -3.08 -21.74 1.39
N THR A 165 -2.23 -21.47 0.40
CA THR A 165 -1.30 -22.43 -0.20
C THR A 165 0.14 -21.97 0.04
N GLU A 166 1.06 -22.91 0.21
CA GLU A 166 2.49 -22.63 0.26
C GLU A 166 3.14 -22.67 -1.13
N ASN A 167 2.38 -23.02 -2.15
CA ASN A 167 2.83 -23.14 -3.53
C ASN A 167 2.32 -21.95 -4.36
N PHE A 168 3.25 -21.19 -4.91
CA PHE A 168 2.95 -19.99 -5.70
C PHE A 168 2.24 -20.33 -7.02
N GLU A 169 2.63 -21.43 -7.67
CA GLU A 169 2.04 -21.88 -8.94
C GLU A 169 0.56 -22.23 -8.79
N ASP A 170 0.19 -22.88 -7.69
CA ASP A 170 -1.21 -23.24 -7.43
C ASP A 170 -2.06 -22.01 -7.10
N ASP A 171 -1.48 -21.02 -6.40
CA ASP A 171 -2.15 -19.76 -6.13
C ASP A 171 -2.40 -18.97 -7.42
N ILE A 172 -1.40 -18.88 -8.31
CA ILE A 172 -1.52 -18.25 -9.63
C ILE A 172 -2.59 -18.92 -10.48
N LYS A 173 -2.58 -20.26 -10.58
CA LYS A 173 -3.60 -21.02 -11.35
C LYS A 173 -5.01 -20.72 -10.84
N SER A 174 -5.16 -20.66 -9.52
CA SER A 174 -6.43 -20.33 -8.87
C SER A 174 -6.87 -18.89 -9.16
N GLU A 175 -5.93 -17.95 -9.19
CA GLU A 175 -6.21 -16.55 -9.51
C GLU A 175 -6.57 -16.35 -10.99
N LEU A 176 -5.87 -17.00 -11.90
CA LEU A 176 -6.19 -16.96 -13.34
C LEU A 176 -7.62 -17.42 -13.62
N LYS A 177 -8.06 -18.53 -13.00
CA LYS A 177 -9.45 -18.98 -13.09
C LYS A 177 -10.43 -17.92 -12.59
N ARG A 178 -10.12 -17.24 -11.46
CA ARG A 178 -10.96 -16.14 -10.92
C ARG A 178 -11.00 -14.93 -11.87
N ILE A 179 -9.87 -14.58 -12.49
CA ILE A 179 -9.80 -13.49 -13.48
C ILE A 179 -10.65 -13.82 -14.69
N GLU A 180 -10.54 -15.03 -15.22
CA GLU A 180 -11.32 -15.49 -16.39
C GLU A 180 -12.84 -15.47 -16.10
N ILE A 181 -13.27 -15.99 -14.96
CA ILE A 181 -14.67 -15.99 -14.53
C ILE A 181 -15.15 -14.55 -14.35
N GLY A 182 -14.36 -13.67 -13.71
CA GLY A 182 -14.70 -12.28 -13.51
C GLY A 182 -14.82 -11.47 -14.80
N ASN A 183 -14.04 -11.82 -15.83
CA ASN A 183 -14.15 -11.22 -17.16
C ASN A 183 -15.41 -11.67 -17.89
N LYS A 184 -15.85 -12.91 -17.70
CA LYS A 184 -17.08 -13.47 -18.29
C LYS A 184 -18.36 -13.00 -17.57
N LYS A 185 -18.26 -12.61 -16.29
CA LYS A 185 -19.39 -12.16 -15.46
C LYS A 185 -19.07 -10.83 -14.75
N PRO A 186 -19.06 -9.70 -15.48
CA PRO A 186 -18.77 -8.39 -14.88
C PRO A 186 -19.79 -7.96 -13.81
N GLU A 187 -20.93 -8.66 -13.73
CA GLU A 187 -22.01 -8.42 -12.76
C GLU A 187 -21.72 -8.97 -11.36
N LEU A 188 -20.70 -9.82 -11.19
CA LEU A 188 -20.13 -10.11 -9.87
C LEU A 188 -19.47 -8.86 -9.31
N LYS A 189 -20.25 -7.75 -9.38
CA LYS A 189 -19.89 -6.43 -8.89
C LYS A 189 -19.70 -6.49 -7.40
N ILE A 190 -18.52 -6.13 -7.04
CA ILE A 190 -18.10 -5.33 -5.90
C ILE A 190 -19.30 -4.80 -5.08
N GLY A 191 -20.06 -5.74 -4.53
CA GLY A 191 -20.86 -5.48 -3.34
C GLY A 191 -19.92 -5.55 -2.13
N ASN A 192 -20.29 -4.93 -1.03
CA ASN A 192 -19.50 -4.78 0.20
C ASN A 192 -18.86 -6.06 0.80
N THR A 193 -19.08 -7.21 0.20
CA THR A 193 -18.67 -8.54 0.69
C THR A 193 -17.46 -9.15 -0.02
N ASN A 194 -16.97 -8.59 -1.13
CA ASN A 194 -15.90 -9.19 -1.94
C ASN A 194 -14.52 -8.50 -1.82
N TYR A 195 -14.30 -7.76 -0.72
CA TYR A 195 -13.00 -7.19 -0.42
C TYR A 195 -11.89 -8.27 -0.31
N ASP A 196 -12.24 -9.45 0.19
CA ASP A 196 -11.31 -10.58 0.31
C ASP A 196 -10.77 -11.06 -1.06
N GLN A 197 -11.56 -10.97 -2.13
CA GLN A 197 -11.09 -11.34 -3.47
C GLN A 197 -10.02 -10.38 -4.03
N PHE A 198 -10.09 -9.08 -3.69
CA PHE A 198 -9.06 -8.12 -4.08
C PHE A 198 -7.80 -8.25 -3.22
N SER A 199 -7.94 -8.56 -1.94
CA SER A 199 -6.81 -8.70 -1.02
C SER A 199 -5.91 -9.89 -1.34
N PHE A 200 -6.42 -10.90 -2.05
CA PHE A 200 -5.70 -12.11 -2.43
C PHE A 200 -5.34 -12.17 -3.92
N SER A 201 -5.25 -11.03 -4.58
CA SER A 201 -4.97 -10.96 -6.02
C SER A 201 -3.53 -10.53 -6.27
N HIS A 202 -2.63 -11.49 -6.46
CA HIS A 202 -1.24 -11.20 -6.80
C HIS A 202 -1.11 -10.70 -8.24
N LEU A 203 -1.78 -11.33 -9.19
CA LEU A 203 -1.71 -10.95 -10.61
C LEU A 203 -2.48 -9.68 -10.91
N ARG A 204 -3.73 -9.58 -10.42
CA ARG A 204 -4.58 -8.43 -10.69
C ARG A 204 -3.96 -7.11 -10.23
N HIS A 205 -3.26 -7.12 -9.10
CA HIS A 205 -2.55 -5.93 -8.61
C HIS A 205 -1.40 -5.48 -9.53
N GLY A 206 -0.90 -6.36 -10.41
CA GLY A 206 0.10 -6.06 -11.42
C GLY A 206 -0.46 -5.52 -12.73
N LEU A 207 -1.79 -5.50 -12.92
CA LEU A 207 -2.44 -4.96 -14.12
C LEU A 207 -2.52 -3.41 -14.06
N TYR A 208 -1.37 -2.77 -14.00
CA TYR A 208 -1.24 -1.35 -13.67
C TYR A 208 -1.98 -0.42 -14.62
N ALA A 209 -1.98 -0.71 -15.93
CA ALA A 209 -2.73 0.08 -16.91
C ALA A 209 -4.21 0.19 -16.53
N GLN A 210 -4.85 -0.92 -16.15
CA GLN A 210 -6.26 -0.94 -15.77
C GLN A 210 -6.55 -0.15 -14.48
N HIS A 211 -5.59 -0.09 -13.56
CA HIS A 211 -5.72 0.71 -12.34
C HIS A 211 -5.52 2.18 -12.66
N LEU A 212 -4.50 2.51 -13.45
CA LEU A 212 -4.17 3.87 -13.86
C LEU A 212 -5.33 4.52 -14.63
N GLU A 213 -5.98 3.80 -15.55
CA GLU A 213 -7.16 4.27 -16.26
C GLU A 213 -8.28 4.76 -15.33
N LYS A 214 -8.48 4.08 -14.19
CA LYS A 214 -9.50 4.46 -13.20
C LYS A 214 -9.15 5.77 -12.50
N TRP A 215 -7.87 5.99 -12.20
CA TRP A 215 -7.40 7.23 -11.59
C TRP A 215 -7.48 8.40 -12.59
N LEU A 216 -7.07 8.19 -13.84
CA LEU A 216 -7.10 9.20 -14.90
C LEU A 216 -8.51 9.65 -15.29
N LYS A 217 -9.57 8.91 -14.90
CA LYS A 217 -10.95 9.38 -15.05
C LYS A 217 -11.30 10.54 -14.10
N PHE A 218 -10.57 10.71 -13.02
CA PHE A 218 -10.85 11.70 -11.99
C PHE A 218 -9.73 12.72 -11.82
N PHE A 219 -8.50 12.36 -12.14
CA PHE A 219 -7.32 13.20 -11.93
C PHE A 219 -6.57 13.37 -13.24
N PRO A 220 -6.21 14.60 -13.63
CA PRO A 220 -5.38 14.85 -14.80
C PRO A 220 -3.95 14.30 -14.57
N LYS A 221 -3.22 14.07 -15.66
CA LYS A 221 -1.85 13.50 -15.59
C LYS A 221 -0.89 14.34 -14.76
N GLU A 222 -1.06 15.64 -14.76
CA GLU A 222 -0.25 16.62 -14.04
C GLU A 222 -0.37 16.49 -12.51
N GLN A 223 -1.42 15.84 -12.02
CA GLN A 223 -1.58 15.51 -10.60
C GLN A 223 -1.02 14.13 -10.24
N LEU A 224 -0.44 13.40 -11.20
CA LEU A 224 -0.01 12.02 -11.01
C LEU A 224 1.47 11.86 -11.36
N LEU A 225 2.29 11.51 -10.36
CA LEU A 225 3.69 11.13 -10.53
C LEU A 225 3.83 9.61 -10.46
N ILE A 226 4.43 9.03 -11.51
CA ILE A 226 4.65 7.58 -11.60
C ILE A 226 6.15 7.32 -11.57
N LEU A 227 6.58 6.64 -10.50
CA LEU A 227 7.98 6.33 -10.24
C LEU A 227 8.26 4.84 -10.47
N HIS A 228 9.47 4.51 -10.90
CA HIS A 228 9.94 3.14 -11.00
C HIS A 228 10.60 2.70 -9.70
N ALA A 229 10.22 1.55 -9.19
CA ALA A 229 10.73 1.05 -7.90
C ALA A 229 12.24 0.80 -7.89
N LYS A 230 12.83 0.42 -9.02
CA LYS A 230 14.26 0.20 -9.16
C LYS A 230 15.04 1.51 -8.97
N ASP A 231 14.51 2.61 -9.50
CA ASP A 231 15.15 3.92 -9.39
C ASP A 231 15.23 4.42 -7.92
N LEU A 232 14.36 3.94 -7.03
CA LEU A 232 14.48 4.21 -5.58
C LEU A 232 15.74 3.60 -4.95
N TYR A 233 16.35 2.63 -5.62
CA TYR A 233 17.60 2.00 -5.15
C TYR A 233 18.81 2.48 -5.94
N ASP A 234 18.65 2.68 -7.24
CA ASP A 234 19.75 2.97 -8.15
C ASP A 234 19.98 4.48 -8.31
N ASN A 235 18.91 5.30 -8.22
CA ASN A 235 18.91 6.73 -8.50
C ASN A 235 18.12 7.55 -7.47
N LEU A 236 18.28 7.23 -6.18
CA LEU A 236 17.45 7.80 -5.09
C LEU A 236 17.41 9.33 -5.13
N ASP A 237 18.57 9.98 -5.25
CA ASP A 237 18.67 11.45 -5.20
C ASP A 237 17.85 12.10 -6.34
N ASN A 238 17.88 11.54 -7.54
CA ASN A 238 17.10 12.03 -8.68
C ASN A 238 15.59 11.84 -8.45
N ILE A 239 15.17 10.67 -7.96
CA ILE A 239 13.75 10.38 -7.66
C ILE A 239 13.21 11.31 -6.58
N ILE A 240 14.00 11.59 -5.57
CA ILE A 240 13.61 12.50 -4.48
C ILE A 240 13.53 13.94 -5.00
N ALA A 241 14.49 14.38 -5.82
CA ALA A 241 14.48 15.70 -6.45
C ALA A 241 13.26 15.87 -7.37
N GLU A 242 12.99 14.90 -8.25
CA GLU A 242 11.79 14.86 -9.11
C GLU A 242 10.49 14.92 -8.28
N THR A 243 10.46 14.19 -7.16
CA THR A 243 9.28 14.18 -6.28
C THR A 243 9.09 15.53 -5.58
N PHE A 244 10.15 16.18 -5.10
CA PHE A 244 10.02 17.51 -4.49
C PHE A 244 9.61 18.57 -5.51
N GLU A 245 10.14 18.53 -6.73
CA GLU A 245 9.71 19.40 -7.82
C GLU A 245 8.22 19.19 -8.14
N PHE A 246 7.80 17.94 -8.32
CA PHE A 246 6.39 17.60 -8.50
C PHE A 246 5.53 18.14 -7.38
N LEU A 247 5.98 18.11 -6.14
CA LEU A 247 5.25 18.62 -4.98
C LEU A 247 5.30 20.15 -4.83
N ASN A 248 6.04 20.86 -5.69
CA ASN A 248 6.32 22.30 -5.60
C ASN A 248 7.05 22.67 -4.30
N LEU A 249 7.97 21.82 -3.85
CA LEU A 249 8.79 22.04 -2.69
C LEU A 249 10.17 22.58 -3.09
N PRO A 250 10.84 23.38 -2.23
CA PRO A 250 12.24 23.74 -2.42
C PRO A 250 13.13 22.50 -2.56
N LYS A 251 14.25 22.66 -3.25
CA LYS A 251 15.28 21.61 -3.29
C LYS A 251 15.79 21.32 -1.87
N TYR A 252 15.86 20.06 -1.54
CA TYR A 252 16.37 19.60 -0.25
C TYR A 252 17.18 18.33 -0.46
N GLN A 253 18.36 18.25 0.14
CA GLN A 253 19.21 17.07 0.09
C GLN A 253 18.90 16.21 1.31
N ILE A 254 18.47 14.98 1.07
CA ILE A 254 18.21 14.01 2.15
C ILE A 254 19.54 13.55 2.75
N GLU A 255 19.60 13.47 4.07
CA GLU A 255 20.80 13.08 4.81
C GLU A 255 20.92 11.57 4.98
N SER A 256 19.77 10.90 5.10
CA SER A 256 19.75 9.47 5.38
C SER A 256 19.58 8.65 4.10
N ARG A 257 20.63 7.93 3.71
CA ARG A 257 20.46 6.74 2.86
C ARG A 257 19.92 5.64 3.74
N ILE A 258 18.60 5.52 3.83
CA ILE A 258 17.96 4.47 4.63
C ILE A 258 18.30 3.14 3.98
N GLU A 259 19.28 2.45 4.54
CA GLU A 259 19.56 1.06 4.16
C GLU A 259 18.28 0.23 4.31
N LYS A 260 18.04 -0.70 3.38
CA LYS A 260 16.87 -1.59 3.32
C LYS A 260 16.40 -2.15 4.68
N ASN A 261 17.30 -2.19 5.66
CA ASN A 261 17.13 -2.85 6.95
C ASN A 261 16.93 -1.87 8.14
N LYS A 262 16.90 -0.55 7.92
CA LYS A 262 16.85 0.45 9.02
C LYS A 262 15.54 1.27 9.09
N ILE A 263 14.51 0.87 8.37
CA ILE A 263 13.19 1.52 8.39
C ILE A 263 12.59 1.57 9.81
N ASP A 264 13.02 0.68 10.71
CA ASP A 264 12.60 0.64 12.11
C ASP A 264 13.02 1.86 12.96
N LYS A 265 13.89 2.72 12.45
CA LYS A 265 14.38 3.92 13.17
C LYS A 265 13.68 5.21 12.80
N ILE A 266 12.75 5.18 11.84
CA ILE A 266 11.95 6.37 11.50
C ILE A 266 11.05 6.65 12.69
N ARG A 267 11.32 7.76 13.39
CA ARG A 267 10.53 8.19 14.55
C ARG A 267 9.08 8.33 14.15
N PRO A 268 8.14 7.53 14.67
CA PRO A 268 6.74 7.89 14.61
C PRO A 268 6.55 9.13 15.46
N LEU A 269 5.97 10.16 14.91
CA LEU A 269 5.56 11.36 15.63
C LEU A 269 4.33 11.03 16.49
N GLY A 270 4.53 10.35 17.60
CA GLY A 270 3.47 10.01 18.55
C GLY A 270 3.89 8.84 19.43
N GLY A 271 3.98 9.04 20.74
CA GLY A 271 4.55 8.12 21.72
C GLY A 271 3.87 6.75 21.86
N HIS A 272 2.81 6.44 21.08
CA HIS A 272 2.06 5.19 21.19
C HIS A 272 2.40 4.13 20.14
N GLU A 273 2.94 4.49 18.98
CA GLU A 273 3.35 3.49 18.00
C GLU A 273 4.61 2.71 18.39
N ARG A 274 5.40 3.24 19.33
CA ARG A 274 6.56 2.50 19.91
C ARG A 274 6.17 1.12 20.45
N ASN A 275 4.95 0.92 20.92
CA ASN A 275 4.53 -0.34 21.54
C ASN A 275 4.05 -1.38 20.53
N ILE A 276 3.54 -0.98 19.36
CA ILE A 276 3.12 -1.95 18.33
C ILE A 276 4.35 -2.60 17.70
N TYR A 277 5.42 -1.84 17.46
CA TYR A 277 6.66 -2.36 16.89
C TYR A 277 7.64 -2.94 17.93
N LYS A 278 7.54 -2.54 19.20
CA LYS A 278 8.37 -3.13 20.29
C LYS A 278 7.96 -4.56 20.65
N ASN A 279 6.70 -4.93 20.45
CA ASN A 279 6.19 -6.27 20.72
C ASN A 279 6.28 -7.23 19.51
N ILE A 280 6.87 -6.79 18.41
CA ILE A 280 7.27 -7.68 17.34
C ILE A 280 8.55 -8.35 17.80
N ASP A 281 8.46 -9.64 18.16
CA ASP A 281 9.62 -10.43 18.60
C ASP A 281 10.69 -10.52 17.50
N SER A 282 11.90 -10.93 17.86
CA SER A 282 13.02 -11.05 16.92
C SER A 282 12.72 -12.03 15.76
N LYS A 283 11.84 -13.03 15.94
CA LYS A 283 11.37 -13.94 14.90
C LYS A 283 10.51 -13.22 13.88
N THR A 284 9.63 -12.34 14.32
CA THR A 284 8.78 -11.54 13.43
C THR A 284 9.60 -10.48 12.67
N ARG A 285 10.69 -9.96 13.27
CA ARG A 285 11.65 -9.08 12.56
C ARG A 285 12.36 -9.78 11.41
N THR A 286 12.72 -11.06 11.59
CA THR A 286 13.35 -11.90 10.55
C THR A 286 12.38 -12.13 9.37
N LEU A 287 11.06 -12.14 9.60
CA LEU A 287 10.02 -12.28 8.57
C LEU A 287 9.90 -11.07 7.64
N PHE A 288 10.40 -9.90 8.04
CA PHE A 288 10.43 -8.69 7.20
C PHE A 288 11.74 -8.55 6.39
N ASN A 289 12.75 -9.39 6.63
CA ASN A 289 13.96 -9.44 5.83
C ASN A 289 13.69 -10.07 4.47
N VAL A 290 13.55 -9.22 3.47
CA VAL A 290 13.26 -9.55 2.05
C VAL A 290 14.37 -10.40 1.39
N GLN A 291 15.48 -10.68 2.08
CA GLN A 291 16.70 -11.22 1.48
C GLN A 291 16.75 -12.73 1.30
N ASN A 292 15.77 -13.50 1.80
CA ASN A 292 15.82 -14.98 1.76
C ASN A 292 14.52 -15.63 1.27
N TYR A 293 13.85 -15.04 0.29
CA TYR A 293 12.79 -15.80 -0.39
C TYR A 293 13.41 -16.88 -1.28
N PRO A 294 12.81 -18.09 -1.34
CA PRO A 294 13.18 -19.06 -2.35
C PRO A 294 13.14 -18.43 -3.74
N GLU A 295 13.99 -18.87 -4.64
CA GLU A 295 13.90 -18.42 -6.03
C GLU A 295 12.61 -18.89 -6.68
N MET A 296 12.02 -18.03 -7.52
CA MET A 296 10.88 -18.40 -8.35
C MET A 296 11.35 -19.34 -9.45
N LYS A 297 10.59 -20.39 -9.75
CA LYS A 297 10.89 -21.29 -10.87
C LYS A 297 10.94 -20.49 -12.18
N SER A 298 11.95 -20.78 -13.00
CA SER A 298 12.17 -20.09 -14.29
C SER A 298 10.96 -20.20 -15.22
N GLU A 299 10.28 -21.33 -15.23
CA GLU A 299 9.07 -21.57 -16.04
C GLU A 299 7.92 -20.67 -15.58
N THR A 300 7.74 -20.53 -14.27
CA THR A 300 6.73 -19.65 -13.68
C THR A 300 7.04 -18.18 -13.98
N ARG A 301 8.31 -17.80 -13.88
CA ARG A 301 8.77 -16.45 -14.24
C ARG A 301 8.44 -16.13 -15.70
N LYS A 302 8.83 -17.01 -16.64
CA LYS A 302 8.58 -16.85 -18.06
C LYS A 302 7.07 -16.74 -18.36
N PHE A 303 6.28 -17.63 -17.78
CA PHE A 303 4.82 -17.58 -17.91
C PHE A 303 4.25 -16.23 -17.46
N LEU A 304 4.70 -15.70 -16.32
CA LEU A 304 4.24 -14.42 -15.80
C LEU A 304 4.73 -13.23 -16.63
N GLN A 305 5.95 -13.27 -17.15
CA GLN A 305 6.45 -12.25 -18.07
C GLN A 305 5.57 -12.19 -19.33
N ASP A 306 5.25 -13.33 -19.93
CA ASP A 306 4.37 -13.40 -21.11
C ASP A 306 2.95 -12.95 -20.77
N PHE A 307 2.42 -13.30 -19.60
CA PHE A 307 1.11 -12.85 -19.12
C PHE A 307 1.05 -11.33 -18.95
N PHE A 308 2.07 -10.71 -18.33
CA PHE A 308 2.05 -9.27 -18.06
C PHE A 308 2.46 -8.42 -19.26
N ARG A 309 3.16 -8.96 -20.25
CA ARG A 309 3.69 -8.21 -21.40
C ARG A 309 2.65 -7.29 -22.07
N PRO A 310 1.47 -7.75 -22.50
CA PRO A 310 0.50 -6.86 -23.15
C PRO A 310 -0.02 -5.76 -22.23
N TYR A 311 -0.11 -6.00 -20.93
CA TYR A 311 -0.53 -5.00 -19.95
C TYR A 311 0.57 -3.98 -19.65
N ASN A 312 1.83 -4.42 -19.68
CA ASN A 312 2.99 -3.55 -19.52
C ASN A 312 3.13 -2.62 -20.74
N GLU A 313 3.01 -3.14 -21.96
CA GLU A 313 3.05 -2.32 -23.18
C GLU A 313 1.97 -1.24 -23.14
N LYS A 314 0.74 -1.59 -22.82
CA LYS A 314 -0.34 -0.62 -22.65
C LYS A 314 -0.03 0.44 -21.60
N LEU A 315 0.56 0.04 -20.47
CA LEU A 315 1.00 0.99 -19.44
C LEU A 315 2.05 1.96 -19.99
N PHE A 316 3.07 1.45 -20.69
CA PHE A 316 4.17 2.25 -21.22
C PHE A 316 3.68 3.29 -22.24
N GLU A 317 2.72 2.92 -23.09
CA GLU A 317 2.05 3.85 -24.00
C GLU A 317 1.30 4.95 -23.21
N MET A 318 0.58 4.59 -22.15
CA MET A 318 -0.19 5.53 -21.34
C MET A 318 0.68 6.56 -20.62
N ILE A 319 1.85 6.12 -20.11
CA ILE A 319 2.76 6.99 -19.33
C ILE A 319 3.84 7.66 -20.17
N GLY A 320 4.01 7.25 -21.43
CA GLY A 320 5.06 7.77 -22.33
C GLY A 320 6.49 7.39 -21.92
N ARG A 321 6.65 6.36 -21.09
CA ARG A 321 7.95 5.89 -20.57
C ARG A 321 7.95 4.36 -20.50
N ARG A 322 9.08 3.74 -20.90
CA ARG A 322 9.28 2.28 -20.79
C ARG A 322 10.13 1.96 -19.56
N PHE A 323 9.79 0.83 -18.92
CA PHE A 323 10.60 0.19 -17.90
C PHE A 323 11.18 -1.11 -18.44
N ASP A 324 12.31 -1.55 -17.91
CA ASP A 324 13.07 -2.74 -18.33
C ASP A 324 12.48 -4.08 -17.83
N TRP A 325 11.20 -4.12 -17.50
CA TRP A 325 10.54 -5.27 -16.86
C TRP A 325 10.46 -6.54 -17.71
N ASN A 326 10.56 -6.40 -19.02
CA ASN A 326 10.49 -7.55 -19.94
C ASN A 326 11.84 -8.23 -20.10
N ASP A 327 12.94 -7.53 -19.74
CA ASP A 327 14.31 -7.95 -19.95
C ASP A 327 15.03 -8.36 -18.64
N GLU A 328 14.40 -8.18 -17.49
CA GLU A 328 14.92 -8.62 -16.19
C GLU A 328 14.96 -10.16 -16.12
N LYS A 329 16.16 -10.74 -15.96
CA LYS A 329 16.43 -12.15 -15.77
C LYS A 329 16.07 -12.63 -14.37
#